data_6ce7657fb9b285837cced940a1c6ec8c
#
_entry.id   6ce7657fb9b285837cced940a1c6ec8c
#
_cell.length_a   1.000
_cell.length_b   1.000
_cell.length_c   1.000
_cell.angle_alpha   90.00
_cell.angle_beta   90.00
_cell.angle_gamma   90.00
#
_symmetry.space_group_name_H-M   'P 1'
#
loop_
_entity.id
_entity.type
_entity.pdbx_description
1 polymer ?
#
loop_
_entity_poly.entity_id
_entity_poly.type
_entity_poly.pdbx_seq_one_letter_code
_entity_poly.pdbx_strand_id
1 'polypeptide(L)'
;MSKTAVVLCPGRGSYTASELGYLSGAAPACVLAELNPAIDRFDNLRIDRGDPTVRDMDGAHTFSPELFRGENASCLTFACTAFDFLRLDRNKLDIVGIGGNSMGWYSALFAAGTFSLDDTFNLVETMGGMTRNGKIGGQVIYPLINENWGVDPELATTVKTALEDTREAGHQAGWSIHYGGYAVLWADQDGLPLLISKLPAVKTREKQYPLELPEHSAFHSPLMLPISERALGQLSTLSWRAPSIPLI
;
A
#
# COMPACT_ATOMS: atom_id res chain seq x y z
N MET A 1 31.20 7.21 12.31
CA MET A 1 30.57 7.74 11.08
C MET A 1 29.22 7.06 10.93
N SER A 2 28.14 7.82 10.76
CA SER A 2 26.81 7.31 10.41
C SER A 2 26.85 6.71 9.01
N LYS A 3 26.03 5.68 8.77
CA LYS A 3 25.85 5.09 7.44
C LYS A 3 24.76 5.86 6.71
N THR A 4 25.01 6.23 5.46
CA THR A 4 23.98 6.79 4.58
C THR A 4 22.91 5.74 4.29
N ALA A 5 21.63 6.13 4.39
CA ALA A 5 20.49 5.26 4.19
C ALA A 5 19.35 5.96 3.43
N VAL A 6 18.57 5.19 2.71
CA VAL A 6 17.29 5.57 2.13
C VAL A 6 16.20 4.72 2.80
N VAL A 7 15.09 5.35 3.15
CA VAL A 7 13.92 4.66 3.69
C VAL A 7 12.90 4.44 2.58
N LEU A 8 12.45 3.20 2.39
CA LEU A 8 11.39 2.85 1.46
C LEU A 8 10.18 2.34 2.24
N CYS A 9 9.10 3.09 2.20
CA CYS A 9 7.85 2.75 2.89
C CYS A 9 7.02 1.79 2.03
N PRO A 10 6.54 0.68 2.62
CA PRO A 10 5.79 -0.34 1.90
C PRO A 10 4.39 0.13 1.52
N GLY A 11 3.87 -0.43 0.42
CA GLY A 11 2.48 -0.25 0.02
C GLY A 11 1.51 -1.18 0.74
N ARG A 12 0.21 -1.02 0.46
CA ARG A 12 -0.84 -1.92 0.95
C ARG A 12 -0.58 -3.36 0.48
N GLY A 13 -0.85 -4.33 1.34
CA GLY A 13 -0.57 -5.74 1.11
C GLY A 13 0.76 -6.21 1.70
N SER A 14 1.52 -5.33 2.35
CA SER A 14 2.76 -5.70 3.06
C SER A 14 2.52 -6.21 4.48
N TYR A 15 1.33 -6.02 5.03
CA TYR A 15 0.90 -6.65 6.28
C TYR A 15 0.22 -7.99 5.95
N THR A 16 0.80 -9.09 6.39
CA THR A 16 0.36 -10.46 6.12
C THR A 16 0.28 -11.27 7.43
N ALA A 17 0.05 -12.56 7.33
CA ALA A 17 0.00 -13.43 8.52
C ALA A 17 1.33 -13.43 9.31
N SER A 18 2.45 -13.14 8.68
CA SER A 18 3.76 -13.06 9.34
C SER A 18 3.94 -11.81 10.20
N GLU A 19 3.14 -10.78 9.97
CA GLU A 19 3.20 -9.52 10.70
C GLU A 19 2.21 -9.45 11.87
N LEU A 20 1.37 -10.47 12.10
CA LEU A 20 0.49 -10.50 13.28
C LEU A 20 1.31 -10.38 14.58
N GLY A 21 0.89 -9.46 15.44
CA GLY A 21 1.58 -9.15 16.69
C GLY A 21 2.81 -8.25 16.57
N TYR A 22 3.04 -7.66 15.38
CA TYR A 22 4.24 -6.85 15.11
C TYR A 22 4.39 -5.65 16.04
N LEU A 23 3.29 -4.99 16.38
CA LEU A 23 3.28 -3.81 17.26
C LEU A 23 3.55 -4.14 18.73
N SER A 24 3.46 -5.40 19.12
CA SER A 24 3.84 -5.88 20.45
C SER A 24 5.34 -6.13 20.59
N GLY A 25 6.11 -5.98 19.52
CA GLY A 25 7.56 -6.16 19.51
C GLY A 25 8.29 -5.18 20.44
N ALA A 26 9.49 -5.58 20.87
CA ALA A 26 10.31 -4.74 21.75
C ALA A 26 10.71 -3.42 21.05
N ALA A 27 10.48 -2.31 21.72
CA ALA A 27 10.88 -0.98 21.28
C ALA A 27 11.38 -0.12 22.45
N PRO A 28 12.25 0.88 22.18
CA PRO A 28 12.64 1.87 23.17
C PRO A 28 11.42 2.59 23.77
N ALA A 29 11.49 2.92 25.06
CA ALA A 29 10.40 3.60 25.76
C ALA A 29 9.98 4.92 25.11
N CYS A 30 10.91 5.67 24.51
CA CYS A 30 10.61 6.90 23.78
C CYS A 30 9.75 6.66 22.53
N VAL A 31 9.97 5.56 21.83
CA VAL A 31 9.15 5.16 20.65
C VAL A 31 7.73 4.82 21.10
N LEU A 32 7.59 4.03 22.15
CA LEU A 32 6.28 3.66 22.69
C LEU A 32 5.53 4.88 23.27
N ALA A 33 6.25 5.82 23.88
CA ALA A 33 5.67 7.05 24.40
C ALA A 33 5.14 7.99 23.29
N GLU A 34 5.70 7.91 22.09
CA GLU A 34 5.23 8.68 20.93
C GLU A 34 4.09 7.94 20.20
N LEU A 35 4.30 6.66 19.89
CA LEU A 35 3.39 5.89 19.05
C LEU A 35 2.10 5.48 19.75
N ASN A 36 2.19 4.97 21.00
CA ASN A 36 1.02 4.42 21.70
C ASN A 36 -0.11 5.43 21.87
N PRO A 37 0.13 6.69 22.31
CA PRO A 37 -0.94 7.68 22.43
C PRO A 37 -1.60 8.01 21.10
N ALA A 38 -0.85 7.98 19.98
CA ALA A 38 -1.41 8.20 18.65
C ALA A 38 -2.30 7.02 18.22
N ILE A 39 -1.84 5.78 18.44
CA ILE A 39 -2.65 4.59 18.19
C ILE A 39 -3.91 4.60 19.07
N ASP A 40 -3.80 4.93 20.36
CA ASP A 40 -4.94 4.98 21.28
C ASP A 40 -6.01 5.98 20.81
N ARG A 41 -5.59 7.18 20.37
CA ARG A 41 -6.54 8.18 19.80
C ARG A 41 -7.19 7.66 18.54
N PHE A 42 -6.41 7.03 17.68
CA PHE A 42 -6.90 6.49 16.42
C PHE A 42 -7.84 5.29 16.64
N ASP A 43 -7.50 4.39 17.56
CA ASP A 43 -8.35 3.26 17.94
C ASP A 43 -9.70 3.72 18.49
N ASN A 44 -9.72 4.79 19.33
CA ASN A 44 -10.96 5.39 19.81
C ASN A 44 -11.84 5.89 18.67
N LEU A 45 -11.26 6.57 17.65
CA LEU A 45 -12.01 7.00 16.47
C LEU A 45 -12.57 5.82 15.66
N ARG A 46 -11.87 4.70 15.62
CA ARG A 46 -12.35 3.48 14.95
C ARG A 46 -13.48 2.82 15.75
N ILE A 47 -13.37 2.74 17.08
CA ILE A 47 -14.42 2.26 17.98
C ILE A 47 -15.72 3.05 17.77
N ASP A 48 -15.63 4.38 17.73
CA ASP A 48 -16.79 5.26 17.53
C ASP A 48 -17.51 5.00 16.20
N ARG A 49 -16.81 4.44 15.22
CA ARG A 49 -17.38 4.05 13.91
C ARG A 49 -17.83 2.58 13.85
N GLY A 50 -17.56 1.80 14.90
CA GLY A 50 -17.82 0.36 14.90
C GLY A 50 -16.78 -0.46 14.11
N ASP A 51 -15.60 0.11 13.84
CA ASP A 51 -14.50 -0.57 13.16
C ASP A 51 -13.57 -1.28 14.16
N PRO A 52 -12.91 -2.39 13.77
CA PRO A 52 -11.91 -3.03 14.61
C PRO A 52 -10.72 -2.10 14.85
N THR A 53 -10.16 -2.11 16.06
CA THR A 53 -8.99 -1.30 16.38
C THR A 53 -7.72 -1.84 15.72
N VAL A 54 -6.70 -0.98 15.56
CA VAL A 54 -5.38 -1.41 15.07
C VAL A 54 -4.79 -2.47 15.98
N ARG A 55 -4.96 -2.30 17.32
CA ARG A 55 -4.45 -3.25 18.30
C ARG A 55 -5.17 -4.60 18.26
N ASP A 56 -6.50 -4.62 18.09
CA ASP A 56 -7.25 -5.87 17.99
C ASP A 56 -6.88 -6.63 16.70
N MET A 57 -6.70 -5.91 15.60
CA MET A 57 -6.31 -6.50 14.34
C MET A 57 -4.89 -7.06 14.37
N ASP A 58 -3.93 -6.29 14.91
CA ASP A 58 -2.53 -6.74 15.03
C ASP A 58 -2.40 -7.90 16.03
N GLY A 59 -3.14 -7.85 17.15
CA GLY A 59 -3.13 -8.88 18.19
C GLY A 59 -3.96 -10.14 17.88
N ALA A 60 -4.55 -10.23 16.67
CA ALA A 60 -5.37 -11.38 16.31
C ALA A 60 -4.54 -12.67 16.23
N HIS A 61 -5.10 -13.80 16.66
CA HIS A 61 -4.41 -15.09 16.62
C HIS A 61 -4.30 -15.66 15.19
N THR A 62 -5.18 -15.25 14.29
CA THR A 62 -5.24 -15.74 12.91
C THR A 62 -5.45 -14.57 11.96
N PHE A 63 -4.78 -14.62 10.82
CA PHE A 63 -4.96 -13.65 9.76
C PHE A 63 -6.27 -13.92 9.03
N SER A 64 -7.17 -12.93 9.02
CA SER A 64 -8.45 -13.03 8.32
C SER A 64 -8.45 -12.24 7.01
N PRO A 65 -9.27 -12.62 6.02
CA PRO A 65 -9.40 -11.89 4.76
C PRO A 65 -9.81 -10.42 4.93
N GLU A 66 -10.52 -10.08 6.01
CA GLU A 66 -10.92 -8.70 6.33
C GLU A 66 -9.72 -7.78 6.54
N LEU A 67 -8.56 -8.32 6.92
CA LEU A 67 -7.34 -7.55 7.10
C LEU A 67 -6.75 -7.04 5.76
N PHE A 68 -7.16 -7.62 4.62
CA PHE A 68 -6.81 -7.09 3.30
C PHE A 68 -7.67 -5.91 2.85
N ARG A 69 -8.81 -5.66 3.50
CA ARG A 69 -9.65 -4.51 3.15
C ARG A 69 -8.90 -3.20 3.33
N GLY A 70 -9.15 -2.25 2.45
CA GLY A 70 -8.41 -0.99 2.40
C GLY A 70 -8.33 -0.25 3.73
N GLU A 71 -9.44 -0.14 4.43
CA GLU A 71 -9.55 0.51 5.74
C GLU A 71 -8.75 -0.18 6.85
N ASN A 72 -8.54 -1.48 6.76
CA ASN A 72 -7.78 -2.26 7.74
C ASN A 72 -6.31 -2.37 7.36
N ALA A 73 -6.03 -2.78 6.13
CA ALA A 73 -4.67 -2.95 5.64
C ALA A 73 -3.87 -1.64 5.69
N SER A 74 -4.51 -0.50 5.39
CA SER A 74 -3.81 0.78 5.33
C SER A 74 -3.32 1.23 6.70
N CYS A 75 -4.17 1.18 7.72
CA CYS A 75 -3.78 1.60 9.07
C CYS A 75 -2.81 0.63 9.73
N LEU A 76 -2.95 -0.69 9.53
CA LEU A 76 -1.99 -1.68 10.00
C LEU A 76 -0.60 -1.47 9.39
N THR A 77 -0.53 -1.35 8.05
CA THR A 77 0.73 -1.10 7.35
C THR A 77 1.38 0.20 7.81
N PHE A 78 0.59 1.26 8.00
CA PHE A 78 1.13 2.53 8.50
C PHE A 78 1.61 2.42 9.94
N ALA A 79 0.84 1.81 10.85
CA ALA A 79 1.24 1.65 12.24
C ALA A 79 2.58 0.90 12.37
N CYS A 80 2.75 -0.21 11.64
CA CYS A 80 4.01 -0.96 11.60
C CYS A 80 5.15 -0.12 10.99
N THR A 81 4.88 0.62 9.92
CA THR A 81 5.89 1.51 9.30
C THR A 81 6.33 2.62 10.25
N ALA A 82 5.39 3.24 10.97
CA ALA A 82 5.70 4.26 11.98
C ALA A 82 6.51 3.66 13.15
N PHE A 83 6.12 2.47 13.62
CA PHE A 83 6.85 1.73 14.65
C PHE A 83 8.30 1.48 14.25
N ASP A 84 8.55 1.02 13.02
CA ASP A 84 9.90 0.78 12.52
C ASP A 84 10.68 2.08 12.32
N PHE A 85 10.05 3.09 11.71
CA PHE A 85 10.71 4.35 11.43
C PHE A 85 11.16 5.07 12.71
N LEU A 86 10.33 5.06 13.76
CA LEU A 86 10.66 5.66 15.05
C LEU A 86 11.77 4.91 15.80
N ARG A 87 11.96 3.61 15.50
CA ARG A 87 13.04 2.78 16.09
C ARG A 87 14.39 2.98 15.42
N LEU A 88 14.47 3.64 14.28
CA LEU A 88 15.73 3.86 13.57
C LEU A 88 16.71 4.68 14.42
N ASP A 89 17.90 4.14 14.67
CA ASP A 89 18.96 4.85 15.40
C ASP A 89 19.60 5.94 14.52
N ARG A 90 19.14 7.17 14.71
CA ARG A 90 19.60 8.34 13.97
C ARG A 90 21.07 8.71 14.25
N ASN A 91 21.68 8.17 15.29
CA ASN A 91 23.11 8.35 15.54
C ASN A 91 23.94 7.43 14.63
N LYS A 92 23.36 6.33 14.15
CA LYS A 92 24.02 5.37 13.26
C LYS A 92 23.64 5.52 11.80
N LEU A 93 22.47 6.12 11.52
CA LEU A 93 21.89 6.25 10.18
C LEU A 93 21.70 7.73 9.82
N ASP A 94 22.31 8.12 8.71
CA ASP A 94 22.05 9.39 8.03
C ASP A 94 21.05 9.14 6.89
N ILE A 95 19.77 9.47 7.11
CA ILE A 95 18.72 9.23 6.13
C ILE A 95 18.70 10.40 5.16
N VAL A 96 19.12 10.11 3.92
CA VAL A 96 19.26 11.10 2.85
C VAL A 96 18.08 11.16 1.89
N GLY A 97 17.16 10.22 1.98
CA GLY A 97 15.96 10.20 1.14
C GLY A 97 14.92 9.22 1.68
N ILE A 98 13.67 9.53 1.40
CA ILE A 98 12.52 8.70 1.76
C ILE A 98 11.62 8.56 0.54
N GLY A 99 11.22 7.34 0.24
CA GLY A 99 10.27 7.02 -0.81
C GLY A 99 9.20 6.05 -0.35
N GLY A 100 8.20 5.84 -1.17
CA GLY A 100 7.14 4.91 -0.86
C GLY A 100 6.55 4.29 -2.12
N ASN A 101 5.94 3.12 -1.97
CA ASN A 101 5.17 2.50 -3.03
C ASN A 101 3.68 2.67 -2.75
N SER A 102 2.92 3.28 -3.67
CA SER A 102 1.47 3.45 -3.56
C SER A 102 1.10 4.08 -2.20
N MET A 103 0.34 3.40 -1.34
CA MET A 103 0.04 3.84 0.03
C MET A 103 1.30 4.18 0.86
N GLY A 104 2.43 3.57 0.55
CA GLY A 104 3.71 3.87 1.20
C GLY A 104 4.12 5.34 1.10
N TRP A 105 3.61 6.09 0.11
CA TRP A 105 3.80 7.53 0.02
C TRP A 105 3.18 8.29 1.19
N TYR A 106 2.05 7.81 1.74
CA TYR A 106 1.45 8.41 2.93
C TYR A 106 2.38 8.25 4.14
N SER A 107 2.93 7.05 4.31
CA SER A 107 3.94 6.78 5.34
C SER A 107 5.23 7.57 5.12
N ALA A 108 5.64 7.76 3.87
CA ALA A 108 6.81 8.58 3.51
C ALA A 108 6.62 10.05 3.90
N LEU A 109 5.42 10.59 3.77
CA LEU A 109 5.09 11.97 4.21
C LEU A 109 5.24 12.12 5.74
N PHE A 110 4.84 11.13 6.52
CA PHE A 110 5.11 11.08 7.96
C PHE A 110 6.62 11.02 8.23
N ALA A 111 7.30 10.06 7.63
CA ALA A 111 8.72 9.83 7.86
C ALA A 111 9.58 11.04 7.46
N ALA A 112 9.17 11.81 6.45
CA ALA A 112 9.81 13.04 6.03
C ALA A 112 9.45 14.27 6.90
N GLY A 113 8.53 14.13 7.88
CA GLY A 113 8.11 15.21 8.78
C GLY A 113 7.06 16.14 8.16
N THR A 114 6.48 15.79 7.01
CA THR A 114 5.42 16.59 6.36
C THR A 114 4.13 16.55 7.16
N PHE A 115 3.77 15.38 7.70
CA PHE A 115 2.60 15.19 8.55
C PHE A 115 2.98 14.64 9.93
N SER A 116 2.14 14.91 10.92
CA SER A 116 2.17 14.26 12.23
C SER A 116 1.70 12.80 12.13
N LEU A 117 1.88 12.03 13.20
CA LEU A 117 1.28 10.69 13.31
C LEU A 117 -0.24 10.75 13.14
N ASP A 118 -0.91 11.67 13.85
CA ASP A 118 -2.37 11.80 13.80
C ASP A 118 -2.87 12.21 12.41
N ASP A 119 -2.23 13.18 11.76
CA ASP A 119 -2.58 13.57 10.39
C ASP A 119 -2.39 12.41 9.41
N THR A 120 -1.35 11.60 9.60
CA THR A 120 -1.08 10.46 8.72
C THR A 120 -2.06 9.32 8.98
N PHE A 121 -2.43 9.05 10.23
CA PHE A 121 -3.52 8.10 10.52
C PHE A 121 -4.83 8.55 9.86
N ASN A 122 -5.18 9.85 9.96
CA ASN A 122 -6.36 10.38 9.29
C ASN A 122 -6.26 10.22 7.76
N LEU A 123 -5.10 10.49 7.17
CA LEU A 123 -4.87 10.30 5.74
C LEU A 123 -5.05 8.83 5.31
N VAL A 124 -4.40 7.88 5.99
CA VAL A 124 -4.46 6.45 5.61
C VAL A 124 -5.84 5.85 5.86
N GLU A 125 -6.55 6.28 6.91
CA GLU A 125 -7.93 5.87 7.18
C GLU A 125 -8.88 6.39 6.11
N THR A 126 -8.77 7.68 5.76
CA THR A 126 -9.58 8.29 4.71
C THR A 126 -9.36 7.58 3.38
N MET A 127 -8.11 7.44 2.96
CA MET A 127 -7.77 6.80 1.68
C MET A 127 -8.10 5.30 1.67
N GLY A 128 -7.84 4.59 2.78
CA GLY A 128 -8.17 3.18 2.91
C GLY A 128 -9.68 2.92 2.88
N GLY A 129 -10.47 3.80 3.49
CA GLY A 129 -11.93 3.70 3.56
C GLY A 129 -12.66 4.11 2.28
N MET A 130 -11.98 4.71 1.28
CA MET A 130 -12.62 5.21 0.06
C MET A 130 -13.34 4.15 -0.77
N THR A 131 -12.93 2.91 -0.68
CA THR A 131 -13.52 1.76 -1.39
C THR A 131 -14.30 0.82 -0.48
N ARG A 132 -14.59 1.22 0.78
CA ARG A 132 -15.32 0.43 1.77
C ARG A 132 -16.69 -0.08 1.26
N ASN A 133 -17.39 0.71 0.48
CA ASN A 133 -18.72 0.40 -0.04
C ASN A 133 -18.72 -0.41 -1.35
N GLY A 134 -17.56 -0.87 -1.78
CA GLY A 134 -17.42 -1.72 -2.96
C GLY A 134 -16.12 -1.44 -3.73
N LYS A 135 -15.63 -2.49 -4.34
CA LYS A 135 -14.47 -2.40 -5.25
C LYS A 135 -14.89 -1.74 -6.57
N ILE A 136 -13.99 -0.95 -7.12
CA ILE A 136 -14.12 -0.35 -8.46
C ILE A 136 -13.09 -1.02 -9.34
N GLY A 137 -13.50 -2.00 -10.14
CA GLY A 137 -12.59 -2.84 -10.91
C GLY A 137 -11.62 -3.63 -10.03
N GLY A 138 -10.42 -3.88 -10.53
CA GLY A 138 -9.40 -4.61 -9.77
C GLY A 138 -8.01 -4.49 -10.36
N GLN A 139 -7.07 -5.16 -9.71
CA GLN A 139 -5.66 -5.20 -10.11
C GLN A 139 -5.12 -6.61 -10.18
N VAL A 140 -4.20 -6.84 -11.11
CA VAL A 140 -3.45 -8.08 -11.26
C VAL A 140 -1.97 -7.77 -11.39
N ILE A 141 -1.11 -8.57 -10.73
CA ILE A 141 0.34 -8.49 -10.89
C ILE A 141 0.82 -9.59 -11.83
N TYR A 142 1.77 -9.24 -12.71
CA TYR A 142 2.35 -10.13 -13.71
C TYR A 142 3.84 -9.89 -13.88
N PRO A 143 4.68 -10.96 -14.00
CA PRO A 143 6.13 -10.79 -14.16
C PRO A 143 6.50 -10.30 -15.55
N LEU A 144 7.57 -9.51 -15.63
CA LEU A 144 8.21 -9.04 -16.87
C LEU A 144 9.65 -9.54 -16.97
N ILE A 145 10.04 -10.43 -16.09
CA ILE A 145 11.39 -10.97 -15.95
C ILE A 145 11.36 -12.49 -16.00
N ASN A 146 12.44 -13.06 -16.49
CA ASN A 146 12.70 -14.49 -16.45
C ASN A 146 13.24 -14.93 -15.04
N GLU A 147 13.51 -16.23 -14.90
CA GLU A 147 14.03 -16.82 -13.66
C GLU A 147 15.38 -16.24 -13.18
N ASN A 148 16.14 -15.62 -14.06
CA ASN A 148 17.44 -15.00 -13.78
C ASN A 148 17.32 -13.49 -13.52
N TRP A 149 16.12 -12.96 -13.31
CA TRP A 149 15.83 -11.54 -13.13
C TRP A 149 16.21 -10.65 -14.33
N GLY A 150 16.41 -11.26 -15.50
CA GLY A 150 16.57 -10.55 -16.75
C GLY A 150 15.23 -10.15 -17.36
N VAL A 151 15.17 -8.98 -17.99
CA VAL A 151 13.97 -8.53 -18.72
C VAL A 151 13.59 -9.56 -19.78
N ASP A 152 12.32 -9.92 -19.83
CA ASP A 152 11.73 -10.79 -20.84
C ASP A 152 10.85 -9.98 -21.81
N PRO A 153 11.31 -9.70 -23.04
CA PRO A 153 10.55 -8.91 -24.01
C PRO A 153 9.25 -9.58 -24.47
N GLU A 154 9.17 -10.91 -24.40
CA GLU A 154 7.98 -11.65 -24.80
C GLU A 154 6.87 -11.44 -23.77
N LEU A 155 7.20 -11.46 -22.46
CA LEU A 155 6.25 -11.14 -21.40
C LEU A 155 5.75 -9.69 -21.48
N ALA A 156 6.64 -8.75 -21.79
CA ALA A 156 6.25 -7.36 -21.99
C ALA A 156 5.29 -7.17 -23.17
N THR A 157 5.56 -7.88 -24.28
CA THR A 157 4.68 -7.89 -25.47
C THR A 157 3.34 -8.52 -25.12
N THR A 158 3.34 -9.64 -24.40
CA THR A 158 2.14 -10.33 -23.92
C THR A 158 1.24 -9.41 -23.11
N VAL A 159 1.81 -8.66 -22.16
CA VAL A 159 1.05 -7.70 -21.35
C VAL A 159 0.42 -6.62 -22.22
N LYS A 160 1.17 -6.08 -23.18
CA LYS A 160 0.66 -5.07 -24.12
C LYS A 160 -0.54 -5.61 -24.90
N THR A 161 -0.40 -6.79 -25.52
CA THR A 161 -1.46 -7.44 -26.29
C THR A 161 -2.68 -7.75 -25.42
N ALA A 162 -2.49 -8.27 -24.19
CA ALA A 162 -3.60 -8.55 -23.28
C ALA A 162 -4.40 -7.30 -22.93
N LEU A 163 -3.73 -6.16 -22.72
CA LEU A 163 -4.40 -4.88 -22.49
C LEU A 163 -5.15 -4.36 -23.73
N GLU A 164 -4.55 -4.50 -24.92
CA GLU A 164 -5.17 -4.13 -26.20
C GLU A 164 -6.43 -4.96 -26.45
N ASP A 165 -6.35 -6.29 -26.37
CA ASP A 165 -7.48 -7.20 -26.52
C ASP A 165 -8.61 -6.88 -25.54
N THR A 166 -8.28 -6.57 -24.27
CA THR A 166 -9.27 -6.23 -23.25
C THR A 166 -10.01 -4.94 -23.60
N ARG A 167 -9.29 -3.93 -24.12
CA ARG A 167 -9.89 -2.67 -24.57
C ARG A 167 -10.72 -2.82 -25.82
N GLU A 168 -10.27 -3.63 -26.79
CA GLU A 168 -11.01 -3.94 -28.03
C GLU A 168 -12.32 -4.67 -27.73
N ALA A 169 -12.36 -5.45 -26.63
CA ALA A 169 -13.57 -6.07 -26.14
C ALA A 169 -14.54 -5.08 -25.44
N GLY A 170 -14.19 -3.80 -25.37
CA GLY A 170 -15.05 -2.73 -24.84
C GLY A 170 -14.83 -2.43 -23.35
N HIS A 171 -13.80 -2.99 -22.71
CA HIS A 171 -13.47 -2.76 -21.32
C HIS A 171 -12.39 -1.68 -21.12
N GLN A 172 -12.35 -1.14 -19.90
CA GLN A 172 -11.28 -0.23 -19.50
C GLN A 172 -10.16 -1.03 -18.82
N ALA A 173 -8.94 -0.91 -19.31
CA ALA A 173 -7.78 -1.59 -18.74
C ALA A 173 -6.49 -0.79 -19.00
N GLY A 174 -5.49 -0.96 -18.13
CA GLY A 174 -4.21 -0.26 -18.28
C GLY A 174 -3.16 -0.65 -17.26
N TRP A 175 -2.06 0.07 -17.34
CA TRP A 175 -1.00 0.01 -16.36
C TRP A 175 -1.38 0.75 -15.09
N SER A 176 -1.16 0.12 -13.94
CA SER A 176 -1.29 0.72 -12.62
C SER A 176 0.08 1.14 -12.09
N ILE A 177 1.00 0.19 -11.97
CA ILE A 177 2.34 0.43 -11.41
C ILE A 177 3.38 -0.30 -12.25
N HIS A 178 4.48 0.39 -12.55
CA HIS A 178 5.71 -0.21 -13.08
C HIS A 178 6.60 -0.60 -11.90
N TYR A 179 6.66 -1.90 -11.60
CA TYR A 179 7.37 -2.44 -10.44
C TYR A 179 8.77 -2.99 -10.79
N GLY A 180 9.42 -2.38 -11.77
CA GLY A 180 10.68 -2.90 -12.30
C GLY A 180 10.48 -4.23 -13.01
N GLY A 181 10.68 -5.36 -12.33
CA GLY A 181 10.50 -6.70 -12.90
C GLY A 181 9.04 -7.18 -12.97
N TYR A 182 8.07 -6.39 -12.53
CA TYR A 182 6.64 -6.75 -12.52
C TYR A 182 5.77 -5.62 -13.03
N ALA A 183 4.69 -5.99 -13.71
CA ALA A 183 3.59 -5.12 -14.06
C ALA A 183 2.47 -5.27 -13.03
N VAL A 184 1.95 -4.17 -12.50
CA VAL A 184 0.63 -4.15 -11.89
C VAL A 184 -0.32 -3.53 -12.90
N LEU A 185 -1.32 -4.29 -13.32
CA LEU A 185 -2.32 -3.90 -14.32
C LEU A 185 -3.66 -3.71 -13.62
N TRP A 186 -4.49 -2.84 -14.16
CA TRP A 186 -5.85 -2.64 -13.70
C TRP A 186 -6.85 -2.88 -14.83
N ALA A 187 -8.06 -3.27 -14.46
CA ALA A 187 -9.21 -3.26 -15.37
C ALA A 187 -10.50 -2.91 -14.60
N ASP A 188 -11.55 -2.55 -15.33
CA ASP A 188 -12.89 -2.44 -14.78
C ASP A 188 -13.40 -3.80 -14.28
N GLN A 189 -14.57 -3.80 -13.63
CA GLN A 189 -15.10 -4.98 -12.94
C GLN A 189 -15.26 -6.20 -13.85
N ASP A 190 -15.76 -5.99 -15.06
CA ASP A 190 -16.03 -7.07 -16.02
C ASP A 190 -14.80 -7.36 -16.91
N GLY A 191 -13.93 -6.38 -17.09
CA GLY A 191 -12.70 -6.51 -17.86
C GLY A 191 -11.59 -7.26 -17.11
N LEU A 192 -11.59 -7.28 -15.76
CA LEU A 192 -10.53 -7.91 -14.99
C LEU A 192 -10.43 -9.43 -15.24
N PRO A 193 -11.51 -10.21 -15.22
CA PRO A 193 -11.44 -11.64 -15.56
C PRO A 193 -10.96 -11.87 -17.01
N LEU A 194 -11.38 -11.02 -17.95
CA LEU A 194 -10.93 -11.09 -19.32
C LEU A 194 -9.43 -10.82 -19.43
N LEU A 195 -8.94 -9.74 -18.82
CA LEU A 195 -7.51 -9.42 -18.80
C LEU A 195 -6.68 -10.57 -18.21
N ILE A 196 -7.11 -11.15 -17.08
CA ILE A 196 -6.45 -12.29 -16.46
C ILE A 196 -6.41 -13.48 -17.41
N SER A 197 -7.49 -13.77 -18.13
CA SER A 197 -7.56 -14.89 -19.08
C SER A 197 -6.62 -14.75 -20.29
N LYS A 198 -6.23 -13.52 -20.63
CA LYS A 198 -5.29 -13.20 -21.73
C LYS A 198 -3.82 -13.28 -21.32
N LEU A 199 -3.54 -13.36 -20.02
CA LEU A 199 -2.18 -13.46 -19.50
C LEU A 199 -1.81 -14.95 -19.33
N PRO A 200 -0.81 -15.49 -20.06
CA PRO A 200 -0.36 -16.87 -19.88
C PRO A 200 0.12 -17.15 -18.46
N ALA A 201 -0.08 -18.38 -18.01
CA ALA A 201 0.40 -18.80 -16.70
C ALA A 201 1.94 -18.80 -16.66
N VAL A 202 2.52 -18.04 -15.73
CA VAL A 202 3.96 -18.01 -15.46
C VAL A 202 4.19 -18.45 -14.02
N LYS A 203 5.05 -19.45 -13.83
CA LYS A 203 5.42 -19.95 -12.51
C LYS A 203 6.80 -19.44 -12.16
N THR A 204 6.90 -18.72 -11.04
CA THR A 204 8.17 -18.42 -10.38
C THR A 204 8.45 -19.43 -9.28
N ARG A 205 9.60 -19.31 -8.57
CA ARG A 205 9.94 -20.21 -7.46
C ARG A 205 8.89 -20.21 -6.35
N GLU A 206 8.22 -19.09 -6.14
CA GLU A 206 7.35 -18.87 -4.98
C GLU A 206 5.86 -18.77 -5.34
N LYS A 207 5.53 -18.28 -6.54
CA LYS A 207 4.15 -17.94 -6.92
C LYS A 207 3.84 -18.31 -8.37
N GLN A 208 2.55 -18.51 -8.61
CA GLN A 208 1.98 -18.61 -9.95
C GLN A 208 1.30 -17.30 -10.33
N TYR A 209 1.50 -16.87 -11.57
CA TYR A 209 0.92 -15.65 -12.13
C TYR A 209 0.05 -16.01 -13.36
N PRO A 210 -0.91 -15.15 -13.76
CA PRO A 210 -1.28 -13.86 -13.16
C PRO A 210 -1.80 -14.01 -11.74
N LEU A 211 -1.51 -13.05 -10.85
CA LEU A 211 -1.96 -13.02 -9.47
C LEU A 211 -2.87 -11.81 -9.25
N GLU A 212 -4.17 -12.05 -9.09
CA GLU A 212 -5.11 -11.00 -8.69
C GLU A 212 -4.78 -10.50 -7.28
N LEU A 213 -4.81 -9.18 -7.09
CA LEU A 213 -4.56 -8.57 -5.79
C LEU A 213 -5.87 -8.51 -5.00
N PRO A 214 -6.01 -9.28 -3.90
CA PRO A 214 -7.24 -9.36 -3.14
C PRO A 214 -7.61 -7.99 -2.55
N GLU A 215 -8.89 -7.65 -2.57
CA GLU A 215 -9.45 -6.40 -2.05
C GLU A 215 -8.84 -5.12 -2.66
N HIS A 216 -8.18 -5.22 -3.81
CA HIS A 216 -7.72 -4.06 -4.57
C HIS A 216 -8.78 -3.61 -5.58
N SER A 217 -9.09 -2.32 -5.60
CA SER A 217 -9.76 -1.67 -6.70
C SER A 217 -8.77 -1.37 -7.83
N ALA A 218 -9.23 -0.86 -8.96
CA ALA A 218 -8.39 -0.41 -10.07
C ALA A 218 -7.60 0.87 -9.70
N PHE A 219 -6.77 0.78 -8.65
CA PHE A 219 -5.98 1.91 -8.17
C PHE A 219 -5.02 2.42 -9.23
N HIS A 220 -4.66 3.71 -9.12
CA HIS A 220 -3.80 4.42 -10.08
C HIS A 220 -4.37 4.42 -11.50
N SER A 221 -5.71 4.45 -11.63
CA SER A 221 -6.42 4.48 -12.90
C SER A 221 -7.39 5.65 -12.98
N PRO A 222 -7.86 6.03 -14.18
CA PRO A 222 -8.92 7.02 -14.35
C PRO A 222 -10.23 6.67 -13.62
N LEU A 223 -10.50 5.38 -13.38
CA LEU A 223 -11.67 4.92 -12.64
C LEU A 223 -11.71 5.44 -11.20
N MET A 224 -10.56 5.80 -10.65
CA MET A 224 -10.42 6.31 -9.28
C MET A 224 -10.55 7.84 -9.17
N LEU A 225 -10.73 8.58 -10.28
CA LEU A 225 -10.84 10.04 -10.23
C LEU A 225 -11.96 10.54 -9.30
N PRO A 226 -13.21 10.02 -9.32
CA PRO A 226 -14.25 10.47 -8.39
C PRO A 226 -13.89 10.20 -6.92
N ILE A 227 -13.14 9.13 -6.65
CA ILE A 227 -12.63 8.79 -5.32
C ILE A 227 -11.59 9.82 -4.89
N SER A 228 -10.65 10.15 -5.79
CA SER A 228 -9.59 11.14 -5.52
C SER A 228 -10.16 12.52 -5.23
N GLU A 229 -11.14 12.99 -6.00
CA GLU A 229 -11.81 14.28 -5.78
C GLU A 229 -12.50 14.33 -4.40
N ARG A 230 -13.21 13.27 -4.03
CA ARG A 230 -13.84 13.16 -2.71
C ARG A 230 -12.81 13.16 -1.59
N ALA A 231 -11.70 12.43 -1.76
CA ALA A 231 -10.62 12.37 -0.78
C ALA A 231 -9.96 13.74 -0.59
N LEU A 232 -9.69 14.48 -1.66
CA LEU A 232 -9.14 15.84 -1.59
C LEU A 232 -10.02 16.78 -0.75
N GLY A 233 -11.34 16.68 -0.91
CA GLY A 233 -12.29 17.45 -0.09
C GLY A 233 -12.19 17.10 1.40
N GLN A 234 -12.13 15.81 1.74
CA GLN A 234 -12.05 15.34 3.14
C GLN A 234 -10.71 15.64 3.80
N LEU A 235 -9.63 15.66 3.03
CA LEU A 235 -8.26 15.88 3.50
C LEU A 235 -7.81 17.35 3.42
N SER A 236 -8.72 18.26 3.04
CA SER A 236 -8.42 19.69 2.86
C SER A 236 -7.95 20.39 4.14
N THR A 237 -8.20 19.81 5.32
CA THR A 237 -7.80 20.36 6.63
C THR A 237 -6.42 19.89 7.10
N LEU A 238 -5.76 19.00 6.38
CA LEU A 238 -4.43 18.52 6.75
C LEU A 238 -3.41 19.66 6.70
N SER A 239 -2.58 19.74 7.75
CA SER A 239 -1.53 20.76 7.88
C SER A 239 -0.24 20.32 7.21
N TRP A 240 0.02 20.83 6.01
CA TRP A 240 1.23 20.55 5.23
C TRP A 240 2.43 21.30 5.77
N ARG A 241 3.55 20.59 5.97
CA ARG A 241 4.87 21.15 6.28
C ARG A 241 5.85 20.77 5.18
N ALA A 242 6.89 21.58 5.00
CA ALA A 242 7.99 21.20 4.13
C ALA A 242 8.67 19.94 4.69
N PRO A 243 9.00 18.94 3.85
CA PRO A 243 9.70 17.76 4.31
C PRO A 243 11.09 18.12 4.83
N SER A 244 11.48 17.54 5.96
CA SER A 244 12.81 17.70 6.55
C SER A 244 13.86 16.78 5.92
N ILE A 245 13.41 15.71 5.26
CA ILE A 245 14.22 14.74 4.50
C ILE A 245 13.64 14.68 3.08
N PRO A 246 14.48 14.71 2.04
CA PRO A 246 14.01 14.66 0.65
C PRO A 246 13.08 13.46 0.38
N LEU A 247 11.97 13.71 -0.30
CA LEU A 247 11.12 12.67 -0.88
C LEU A 247 11.65 12.33 -2.28
N ILE A 248 11.86 11.04 -2.58
CA ILE A 248 12.50 10.53 -3.81
C ILE A 248 11.66 9.45 -4.49
#